data_f050d9e5dff4eb76a3f094949b035ad6
#
_entry.id   f050d9e5dff4eb76a3f094949b035ad6
#
_cell.length_a   1.000
_cell.length_b   1.000
_cell.length_c   1.000
_cell.angle_alpha   90.00
_cell.angle_beta   90.00
_cell.angle_gamma   90.00
#
_symmetry.space_group_name_H-M   'P 1'
#
loop_
_entity.id
_entity.type
_entity.pdbx_description
1 polymer ?
#
loop_
_entity_poly.entity_id
_entity_poly.type
_entity_poly.pdbx_seq_one_letter_code
_entity_poly.pdbx_strand_id
1 'polypeptide(L)'
;DTQSSRLCHTDEIWIRNGVRVNQHKKHKKHGGNVFQSCLKLCCISPSSAMMHRSVFEDFGFFDEDLPACEDYDFWLRYSAKEDVNFIDEPLIIKKGGHSDQLSGAHWGMDRFRIYSIEKILKEHDLKLVYKIEAIREIILKLEILINGSQKRQKFAYAENMLQKKQHWEAILMRGFND
;
A
#
# COMPACT_ATOMS: atom_id res chain seq x y z
N ASP A 1 -25.39 -15.38 2.58
CA ASP A 1 -25.06 -14.82 1.25
C ASP A 1 -23.62 -14.36 1.29
N THR A 2 -22.69 -15.24 0.91
CA THR A 2 -21.33 -14.86 0.62
C THR A 2 -21.35 -14.09 -0.69
N GLN A 3 -21.40 -12.77 -0.61
CA GLN A 3 -21.17 -11.90 -1.75
C GLN A 3 -19.79 -12.30 -2.30
N SER A 4 -19.76 -12.93 -3.48
CA SER A 4 -18.54 -13.48 -4.06
C SER A 4 -17.66 -12.31 -4.42
N SER A 5 -16.63 -12.05 -3.60
CA SER A 5 -15.60 -11.05 -3.92
C SER A 5 -14.95 -11.41 -5.27
N ARG A 6 -14.75 -10.41 -6.09
CA ARG A 6 -14.12 -10.54 -7.41
C ARG A 6 -12.61 -10.65 -7.35
N LEU A 7 -12.04 -10.53 -6.14
CA LEU A 7 -10.62 -10.69 -5.88
C LEU A 7 -10.42 -11.67 -4.73
N CYS A 8 -9.54 -12.62 -4.94
CA CYS A 8 -9.11 -13.59 -3.94
C CYS A 8 -7.58 -13.58 -3.88
N HIS A 9 -7.02 -13.73 -2.69
CA HIS A 9 -5.59 -13.98 -2.52
C HIS A 9 -5.33 -15.08 -1.50
N THR A 10 -4.09 -15.60 -1.51
CA THR A 10 -3.70 -16.72 -0.66
C THR A 10 -2.59 -16.32 0.30
N ASP A 11 -2.32 -17.17 1.29
CA ASP A 11 -1.07 -17.08 2.04
C ASP A 11 0.12 -17.53 1.18
N GLU A 12 1.34 -17.36 1.68
CA GLU A 12 2.57 -17.60 0.94
C GLU A 12 3.70 -18.07 1.85
N ILE A 13 4.59 -18.90 1.32
CA ILE A 13 5.83 -19.31 1.97
C ILE A 13 6.95 -18.37 1.50
N TRP A 14 7.69 -17.80 2.44
CA TRP A 14 8.83 -16.94 2.11
C TRP A 14 10.15 -17.71 2.18
N ILE A 15 10.91 -17.62 1.09
CA ILE A 15 12.28 -18.16 1.02
C ILE A 15 13.21 -16.99 0.70
N ARG A 16 14.23 -16.77 1.53
CA ARG A 16 15.26 -15.76 1.28
C ARG A 16 16.63 -16.44 1.29
N ASN A 17 17.39 -16.25 0.22
CA ASN A 17 18.72 -16.89 0.05
C ASN A 17 18.67 -18.41 0.29
N GLY A 18 17.63 -19.09 -0.22
CA GLY A 18 17.46 -20.54 -0.06
C GLY A 18 16.90 -20.99 1.30
N VAL A 19 16.73 -20.11 2.27
CA VAL A 19 16.22 -20.44 3.61
C VAL A 19 14.79 -19.95 3.78
N ARG A 20 13.93 -20.80 4.35
CA ARG A 20 12.57 -20.40 4.73
C ARG A 20 12.63 -19.38 5.87
N VAL A 21 11.92 -18.27 5.70
CA VAL A 21 11.80 -17.21 6.70
C VAL A 21 10.35 -17.04 7.12
N ASN A 22 10.12 -16.83 8.41
CA ASN A 22 8.79 -16.56 8.90
C ASN A 22 8.39 -15.11 8.61
N GLN A 23 7.15 -14.92 8.22
CA GLN A 23 6.58 -13.58 8.05
C GLN A 23 6.47 -12.88 9.41
N HIS A 24 6.80 -11.59 9.45
CA HIS A 24 6.49 -10.77 10.62
C HIS A 24 4.97 -10.64 10.80
N LYS A 25 4.49 -10.48 12.03
CA LYS A 25 3.06 -10.31 12.36
C LYS A 25 2.37 -9.23 11.51
N LYS A 26 3.09 -8.16 11.15
CA LYS A 26 2.57 -7.07 10.30
C LYS A 26 2.23 -7.49 8.87
N HIS A 27 2.72 -8.63 8.41
CA HIS A 27 2.45 -9.20 7.08
C HIS A 27 1.38 -10.28 7.11
N LYS A 28 0.75 -10.52 8.27
CA LYS A 28 -0.35 -11.47 8.34
C LYS A 28 -1.46 -11.05 7.40
N LYS A 29 -1.81 -11.93 6.49
CA LYS A 29 -2.85 -11.73 5.49
C LYS A 29 -4.24 -12.05 6.06
N HIS A 30 -5.26 -11.44 5.52
CA HIS A 30 -6.66 -11.69 5.87
C HIS A 30 -7.58 -11.29 4.71
N GLY A 31 -8.82 -11.71 4.75
CA GLY A 31 -9.88 -11.29 3.84
C GLY A 31 -10.78 -10.21 4.45
N GLY A 32 -11.89 -9.94 3.75
CA GLY A 32 -12.84 -8.90 4.09
C GLY A 32 -12.35 -7.52 3.70
N ASN A 33 -12.67 -6.51 4.49
CA ASN A 33 -12.20 -5.16 4.26
C ASN A 33 -10.72 -5.03 4.64
N VAL A 34 -9.86 -4.88 3.64
CA VAL A 34 -8.41 -4.79 3.82
C VAL A 34 -7.85 -3.38 3.58
N PHE A 35 -8.68 -2.36 3.37
CA PHE A 35 -8.24 -1.01 3.03
C PHE A 35 -7.22 -0.45 4.03
N GLN A 36 -7.50 -0.55 5.33
CA GLN A 36 -6.58 -0.09 6.37
C GLN A 36 -5.25 -0.85 6.36
N SER A 37 -5.28 -2.15 6.05
CA SER A 37 -4.06 -2.95 5.93
C SER A 37 -3.26 -2.57 4.70
N CYS A 38 -3.94 -2.31 3.58
CA CYS A 38 -3.32 -1.81 2.35
C CYS A 38 -2.69 -0.43 2.52
N LEU A 39 -3.29 0.49 3.29
CA LEU A 39 -2.68 1.79 3.59
C LEU A 39 -1.30 1.64 4.25
N LYS A 40 -1.16 0.74 5.20
CA LYS A 40 0.09 0.55 5.95
C LYS A 40 1.21 -0.06 5.11
N LEU A 41 0.86 -1.08 4.33
CA LEU A 41 1.81 -1.82 3.49
C LEU A 41 1.08 -2.57 2.38
N CYS A 42 1.81 -3.04 1.36
CA CYS A 42 1.26 -3.93 0.37
C CYS A 42 0.95 -5.29 1.01
N CYS A 43 -0.33 -5.51 1.41
CA CYS A 43 -0.76 -6.72 2.10
C CYS A 43 -1.17 -7.85 1.14
N ILE A 44 -1.40 -7.56 -0.13
CA ILE A 44 -1.71 -8.52 -1.19
C ILE A 44 -0.52 -8.62 -2.12
N SER A 45 0.07 -9.81 -2.25
CA SER A 45 1.12 -10.04 -3.25
C SER A 45 0.46 -10.32 -4.60
N PRO A 46 0.81 -9.61 -5.68
CA PRO A 46 0.22 -9.85 -7.01
C PRO A 46 0.29 -11.31 -7.46
N SER A 47 1.40 -11.98 -7.16
CA SER A 47 1.61 -13.40 -7.48
C SER A 47 0.69 -14.37 -6.72
N SER A 48 0.05 -13.92 -5.62
CA SER A 48 -0.92 -14.72 -4.86
C SER A 48 -2.36 -14.32 -5.12
N ALA A 49 -2.60 -13.35 -6.00
CA ALA A 49 -3.92 -12.80 -6.26
C ALA A 49 -4.54 -13.39 -7.53
N MET A 50 -5.84 -13.67 -7.46
CA MET A 50 -6.68 -14.01 -8.59
C MET A 50 -7.84 -13.02 -8.65
N MET A 51 -8.08 -12.44 -9.82
CA MET A 51 -9.12 -11.42 -10.02
C MET A 51 -10.03 -11.80 -11.17
N HIS A 52 -11.31 -11.49 -11.03
CA HIS A 52 -12.22 -11.50 -12.15
C HIS A 52 -11.88 -10.36 -13.11
N ARG A 53 -12.01 -10.57 -14.42
CA ARG A 53 -11.65 -9.59 -15.46
C ARG A 53 -12.34 -8.23 -15.26
N SER A 54 -13.61 -8.23 -14.82
CA SER A 54 -14.37 -7.00 -14.59
C SER A 54 -13.75 -6.06 -13.55
N VAL A 55 -12.82 -6.55 -12.71
CA VAL A 55 -12.08 -5.69 -11.76
C VAL A 55 -11.27 -4.65 -12.53
N PHE A 56 -10.63 -5.04 -13.63
CA PHE A 56 -9.89 -4.08 -14.46
C PHE A 56 -10.79 -3.13 -15.23
N GLU A 57 -12.00 -3.57 -15.57
CA GLU A 57 -13.00 -2.73 -16.25
C GLU A 57 -13.51 -1.62 -15.33
N ASP A 58 -13.70 -1.91 -14.03
CA ASP A 58 -14.24 -0.96 -13.05
C ASP A 58 -13.16 -0.13 -12.33
N PHE A 59 -11.98 -0.68 -12.09
CA PHE A 59 -10.91 -0.04 -11.31
C PHE A 59 -9.72 0.42 -12.18
N GLY A 60 -9.71 0.11 -13.48
CA GLY A 60 -8.58 0.36 -14.37
C GLY A 60 -7.42 -0.62 -14.15
N PHE A 61 -6.33 -0.39 -14.84
CA PHE A 61 -5.11 -1.21 -14.76
C PHE A 61 -4.13 -0.68 -13.71
N PHE A 62 -2.98 -1.34 -13.61
CA PHE A 62 -1.85 -0.83 -12.82
C PHE A 62 -1.37 0.50 -13.40
N ASP A 63 -0.96 1.42 -12.52
CA ASP A 63 -0.45 2.73 -12.92
C ASP A 63 0.98 2.58 -13.47
N GLU A 64 1.14 2.73 -14.78
CA GLU A 64 2.41 2.58 -15.50
C GLU A 64 3.40 3.74 -15.22
N ASP A 65 2.92 4.87 -14.67
CA ASP A 65 3.78 5.97 -14.25
C ASP A 65 4.48 5.68 -12.90
N LEU A 66 4.06 4.63 -12.18
CA LEU A 66 4.68 4.20 -10.95
C LEU A 66 5.81 3.20 -11.22
N PRO A 67 7.08 3.57 -11.01
CA PRO A 67 8.22 2.66 -11.20
C PRO A 67 8.30 1.56 -10.12
N ALA A 68 7.50 1.68 -9.07
CA ALA A 68 7.32 0.71 -7.99
C ALA A 68 6.06 1.05 -7.20
N CYS A 69 5.47 0.08 -6.48
CA CYS A 69 4.22 0.20 -5.74
C CYS A 69 2.97 0.39 -6.62
N GLU A 70 3.03 -0.02 -7.88
CA GLU A 70 1.88 -0.09 -8.79
C GLU A 70 0.80 -1.04 -8.24
N ASP A 71 1.22 -2.11 -7.60
CA ASP A 71 0.36 -3.06 -6.90
C ASP A 71 -0.31 -2.41 -5.68
N TYR A 72 0.45 -1.65 -4.90
CA TYR A 72 -0.07 -0.91 -3.76
C TYR A 72 -1.15 0.09 -4.18
N ASP A 73 -0.95 0.86 -5.25
CA ASP A 73 -1.93 1.78 -5.81
C ASP A 73 -3.23 1.04 -6.20
N PHE A 74 -3.07 -0.07 -6.90
CA PHE A 74 -4.21 -0.86 -7.35
C PHE A 74 -5.02 -1.43 -6.17
N TRP A 75 -4.35 -1.98 -5.15
CA TRP A 75 -5.02 -2.53 -3.97
C TRP A 75 -5.75 -1.45 -3.16
N LEU A 76 -5.22 -0.23 -3.09
CA LEU A 76 -5.93 0.89 -2.45
C LEU A 76 -7.24 1.21 -3.17
N ARG A 77 -7.20 1.34 -4.51
CA ARG A 77 -8.40 1.63 -5.30
C ARG A 77 -9.46 0.55 -5.16
N TYR A 78 -9.05 -0.70 -5.22
CA TYR A 78 -9.95 -1.84 -5.08
C TYR A 78 -10.54 -1.93 -3.66
N SER A 79 -9.70 -1.99 -2.64
CA SER A 79 -10.13 -2.23 -1.26
C SER A 79 -10.90 -1.06 -0.63
N ALA A 80 -10.86 0.13 -1.22
CA ALA A 80 -11.71 1.25 -0.83
C ALA A 80 -13.20 1.00 -1.13
N LYS A 81 -13.49 0.12 -2.08
CA LYS A 81 -14.85 -0.13 -2.59
C LYS A 81 -15.33 -1.56 -2.32
N GLU A 82 -14.46 -2.54 -2.40
CA GLU A 82 -14.81 -3.96 -2.33
C GLU A 82 -13.95 -4.72 -1.32
N ASP A 83 -14.57 -5.75 -0.74
CA ASP A 83 -13.91 -6.70 0.12
C ASP A 83 -13.09 -7.72 -0.70
N VAL A 84 -12.12 -8.35 -0.05
CA VAL A 84 -11.22 -9.34 -0.65
C VAL A 84 -11.46 -10.71 -0.02
N ASN A 85 -11.51 -11.77 -0.82
CA ASN A 85 -11.48 -13.13 -0.31
C ASN A 85 -10.04 -13.55 0.01
N PHE A 86 -9.89 -14.29 1.11
CA PHE A 86 -8.61 -14.84 1.53
C PHE A 86 -8.73 -16.35 1.72
N ILE A 87 -7.79 -17.08 1.12
CA ILE A 87 -7.59 -18.52 1.33
C ILE A 87 -6.41 -18.67 2.28
N ASP A 88 -6.68 -19.16 3.49
CA ASP A 88 -5.66 -19.35 4.55
C ASP A 88 -4.83 -20.62 4.29
N GLU A 89 -4.31 -20.70 3.06
CA GLU A 89 -3.40 -21.74 2.62
C GLU A 89 -2.24 -21.12 1.84
N PRO A 90 -0.99 -21.53 2.08
CA PRO A 90 0.17 -21.00 1.36
C PRO A 90 0.29 -21.71 0.00
N LEU A 91 -0.35 -21.15 -1.03
CA LEU A 91 -0.37 -21.72 -2.38
C LEU A 91 0.78 -21.26 -3.27
N ILE A 92 1.59 -20.28 -2.83
CA ILE A 92 2.76 -19.82 -3.57
C ILE A 92 4.01 -19.80 -2.70
N ILE A 93 5.17 -19.87 -3.34
CA ILE A 93 6.48 -19.67 -2.74
C ILE A 93 7.06 -18.36 -3.26
N LYS A 94 7.21 -17.38 -2.36
CA LYS A 94 7.82 -16.09 -2.65
C LYS A 94 9.32 -16.17 -2.38
N LYS A 95 10.10 -16.17 -3.45
CA LYS A 95 11.56 -16.12 -3.36
C LYS A 95 12.03 -14.67 -3.30
N GLY A 96 12.91 -14.36 -2.35
CA GLY A 96 13.48 -13.03 -2.17
C GLY A 96 14.97 -13.08 -1.86
N GLY A 97 15.63 -11.92 -1.84
CA GLY A 97 17.07 -11.81 -1.60
C GLY A 97 17.90 -11.82 -2.87
N HIS A 98 17.28 -11.76 -4.05
CA HIS A 98 17.97 -11.60 -5.33
C HIS A 98 18.19 -10.11 -5.66
N SER A 99 19.21 -9.81 -6.48
CA SER A 99 19.70 -8.44 -6.73
C SER A 99 18.75 -7.57 -7.55
N ASP A 100 17.83 -8.17 -8.30
CA ASP A 100 16.85 -7.51 -9.18
C ASP A 100 15.50 -7.21 -8.50
N GLN A 101 15.42 -7.33 -7.16
CA GLN A 101 14.21 -6.96 -6.44
C GLN A 101 13.91 -5.46 -6.55
N LEU A 102 12.73 -5.09 -7.06
CA LEU A 102 12.26 -3.70 -7.19
C LEU A 102 12.36 -2.91 -5.87
N SER A 103 12.08 -3.56 -4.73
CA SER A 103 12.21 -2.92 -3.41
C SER A 103 13.64 -2.53 -3.05
N GLY A 104 14.65 -3.13 -3.69
CA GLY A 104 16.07 -2.76 -3.56
C GLY A 104 16.52 -1.70 -4.57
N ALA A 105 15.86 -1.63 -5.73
CA ALA A 105 16.22 -0.71 -6.81
C ALA A 105 15.85 0.75 -6.51
N HIS A 106 14.84 0.97 -5.68
CA HIS A 106 14.33 2.31 -5.40
C HIS A 106 14.50 2.67 -3.92
N TRP A 107 15.18 3.77 -3.65
CA TRP A 107 15.23 4.32 -2.28
C TRP A 107 13.89 4.93 -1.89
N GLY A 108 13.52 4.81 -0.61
CA GLY A 108 12.36 5.52 -0.07
C GLY A 108 11.04 5.12 -0.74
N MET A 109 10.70 3.84 -0.75
CA MET A 109 9.46 3.30 -1.32
C MET A 109 8.19 4.06 -0.86
N ASP A 110 8.22 4.65 0.34
CA ASP A 110 7.10 5.44 0.86
C ASP A 110 6.79 6.69 0.04
N ARG A 111 7.71 7.15 -0.84
CA ARG A 111 7.41 8.24 -1.80
C ARG A 111 6.28 7.83 -2.75
N PHE A 112 6.35 6.62 -3.27
CA PHE A 112 5.36 6.08 -4.20
C PHE A 112 4.06 5.76 -3.48
N ARG A 113 4.13 5.25 -2.25
CA ARG A 113 2.94 4.99 -1.43
C ARG A 113 2.21 6.27 -1.08
N ILE A 114 2.93 7.34 -0.71
CA ILE A 114 2.34 8.66 -0.46
C ILE A 114 1.64 9.17 -1.72
N TYR A 115 2.29 9.07 -2.89
CA TYR A 115 1.69 9.45 -4.16
C TYR A 115 0.36 8.71 -4.40
N SER A 116 0.34 7.39 -4.24
CA SER A 116 -0.87 6.58 -4.40
C SER A 116 -1.97 6.95 -3.41
N ILE A 117 -1.62 7.24 -2.14
CA ILE A 117 -2.61 7.68 -1.15
C ILE A 117 -3.15 9.08 -1.50
N GLU A 118 -2.31 10.00 -1.94
CA GLU A 118 -2.73 11.33 -2.39
C GLU A 118 -3.63 11.26 -3.62
N LYS A 119 -3.33 10.34 -4.55
CA LYS A 119 -4.12 10.10 -5.74
C LYS A 119 -5.52 9.61 -5.36
N ILE A 120 -5.65 8.60 -4.53
CA ILE A 120 -6.98 8.10 -4.13
C ILE A 120 -7.78 9.12 -3.33
N LEU A 121 -7.14 9.99 -2.53
CA LEU A 121 -7.80 11.08 -1.83
C LEU A 121 -8.40 12.14 -2.77
N LYS A 122 -7.79 12.35 -3.94
CA LYS A 122 -8.22 13.34 -4.94
C LYS A 122 -9.25 12.80 -5.93
N GLU A 123 -9.05 11.58 -6.38
CA GLU A 123 -9.77 11.01 -7.51
C GLU A 123 -11.00 10.18 -7.11
N HIS A 124 -11.05 9.75 -5.84
CA HIS A 124 -12.08 8.83 -5.37
C HIS A 124 -12.89 9.41 -4.21
N ASP A 125 -14.20 9.21 -4.26
CA ASP A 125 -15.06 9.50 -3.13
C ASP A 125 -14.89 8.41 -2.05
N LEU A 126 -14.06 8.71 -1.06
CA LEU A 126 -13.80 7.84 0.06
C LEU A 126 -14.72 8.15 1.24
N LYS A 127 -15.10 7.10 1.98
CA LYS A 127 -15.75 7.28 3.28
C LYS A 127 -14.88 8.16 4.18
N LEU A 128 -15.50 9.02 4.98
CA LEU A 128 -14.76 9.94 5.86
C LEU A 128 -13.72 9.23 6.74
N VAL A 129 -14.06 8.07 7.28
CA VAL A 129 -13.12 7.27 8.08
C VAL A 129 -11.88 6.89 7.28
N TYR A 130 -12.02 6.53 6.01
CA TYR A 130 -10.89 6.19 5.14
C TYR A 130 -10.05 7.41 4.77
N LYS A 131 -10.68 8.57 4.55
CA LYS A 131 -9.94 9.84 4.35
C LYS A 131 -9.06 10.17 5.54
N ILE A 132 -9.60 10.07 6.76
CA ILE A 132 -8.85 10.33 7.99
C ILE A 132 -7.66 9.36 8.13
N GLU A 133 -7.88 8.07 7.91
CA GLU A 133 -6.84 7.06 8.02
C GLU A 133 -5.77 7.21 6.94
N ALA A 134 -6.16 7.52 5.71
CA ALA A 134 -5.25 7.79 4.61
C ALA A 134 -4.32 8.97 4.92
N ILE A 135 -4.87 10.08 5.46
CA ILE A 135 -4.05 11.23 5.85
C ILE A 135 -3.12 10.89 7.02
N ARG A 136 -3.58 10.16 8.02
CA ARG A 136 -2.72 9.71 9.11
C ARG A 136 -1.56 8.87 8.60
N GLU A 137 -1.83 7.99 7.63
CA GLU A 137 -0.78 7.15 7.05
C GLU A 137 0.20 7.96 6.19
N ILE A 138 -0.25 8.99 5.46
CA ILE A 138 0.65 9.94 4.77
C ILE A 138 1.61 10.59 5.78
N ILE A 139 1.08 11.10 6.91
CA ILE A 139 1.88 11.75 7.94
C ILE A 139 2.95 10.81 8.49
N LEU A 140 2.60 9.56 8.81
CA LEU A 140 3.54 8.54 9.28
C LEU A 140 4.62 8.23 8.24
N LYS A 141 4.25 8.06 6.97
CA LYS A 141 5.21 7.78 5.88
C LYS A 141 6.14 8.97 5.61
N LEU A 142 5.61 10.19 5.69
CA LEU A 142 6.44 11.41 5.59
C LEU A 142 7.47 11.47 6.72
N GLU A 143 7.09 11.11 7.94
CA GLU A 143 8.02 11.08 9.08
C GLU A 143 9.16 10.06 8.87
N ILE A 144 8.87 8.89 8.31
CA ILE A 144 9.89 7.90 7.93
C ILE A 144 10.85 8.49 6.88
N LEU A 145 10.33 9.19 5.87
CA LEU A 145 11.14 9.82 4.83
C LEU A 145 12.02 10.95 5.39
N ILE A 146 11.47 11.80 6.27
CA ILE A 146 12.20 12.90 6.93
C ILE A 146 13.36 12.31 7.73
N ASN A 147 13.08 11.38 8.65
CA ASN A 147 14.10 10.77 9.50
C ASN A 147 15.18 10.05 8.68
N GLY A 148 14.77 9.31 7.63
CA GLY A 148 15.70 8.63 6.73
C GLY A 148 16.56 9.60 5.91
N SER A 149 16.03 10.76 5.52
CA SER A 149 16.74 11.77 4.75
C SER A 149 17.72 12.56 5.60
N GLN A 150 17.34 12.91 6.83
CA GLN A 150 18.25 13.56 7.81
C GLN A 150 19.45 12.68 8.12
N LYS A 151 19.25 11.38 8.38
CA LYS A 151 20.34 10.41 8.59
C LYS A 151 21.31 10.31 7.41
N ARG A 152 20.85 10.61 6.19
CA ARG A 152 21.66 10.62 4.95
C ARG A 152 22.10 12.01 4.55
N GLN A 153 21.94 13.01 5.42
CA GLN A 153 22.31 14.41 5.19
C GLN A 153 21.63 15.06 3.97
N LYS A 154 20.46 14.56 3.57
CA LYS A 154 19.62 15.12 2.50
C LYS A 154 18.67 16.19 3.06
N PHE A 155 19.21 17.26 3.63
CA PHE A 155 18.45 18.23 4.42
C PHE A 155 17.39 18.97 3.62
N ALA A 156 17.69 19.40 2.39
CA ALA A 156 16.71 20.07 1.53
C ALA A 156 15.50 19.17 1.21
N TYR A 157 15.72 17.88 0.98
CA TYR A 157 14.63 16.95 0.78
C TYR A 157 13.81 16.73 2.07
N ALA A 158 14.50 16.62 3.22
CA ALA A 158 13.82 16.47 4.52
C ALA A 158 12.93 17.69 4.82
N GLU A 159 13.38 18.91 4.50
CA GLU A 159 12.62 20.14 4.66
C GLU A 159 11.34 20.14 3.79
N ASN A 160 11.45 19.78 2.52
CA ASN A 160 10.28 19.66 1.63
C ASN A 160 9.26 18.64 2.16
N MET A 161 9.73 17.51 2.70
CA MET A 161 8.84 16.50 3.29
C MET A 161 8.21 17.00 4.60
N LEU A 162 8.92 17.81 5.37
CA LEU A 162 8.38 18.43 6.59
C LEU A 162 7.24 19.41 6.26
N GLN A 163 7.42 20.28 5.26
CA GLN A 163 6.37 21.19 4.80
C GLN A 163 5.13 20.42 4.32
N LYS A 164 5.34 19.34 3.58
CA LYS A 164 4.27 18.47 3.13
C LYS A 164 3.55 17.80 4.31
N LYS A 165 4.29 17.36 5.34
CA LYS A 165 3.72 16.79 6.57
C LYS A 165 2.85 17.80 7.28
N GLN A 166 3.34 19.03 7.51
CA GLN A 166 2.61 20.13 8.13
C GLN A 166 1.29 20.46 7.40
N HIS A 167 1.32 20.44 6.07
CA HIS A 167 0.12 20.61 5.26
C HIS A 167 -0.94 19.54 5.56
N TRP A 168 -0.58 18.26 5.59
CA TRP A 168 -1.52 17.19 5.89
C TRP A 168 -1.99 17.20 7.35
N GLU A 169 -1.13 17.57 8.30
CA GLU A 169 -1.52 17.78 9.70
C GLU A 169 -2.56 18.90 9.83
N ALA A 170 -2.37 20.00 9.12
CA ALA A 170 -3.32 21.10 9.10
C ALA A 170 -4.70 20.69 8.54
N ILE A 171 -4.73 19.88 7.48
CA ILE A 171 -5.99 19.33 6.92
C ILE A 171 -6.67 18.43 7.96
N LEU A 172 -5.92 17.57 8.62
CA LEU A 172 -6.46 16.65 9.62
C LEU A 172 -7.04 17.41 10.84
N MET A 173 -6.39 18.53 11.27
CA MET A 173 -6.83 19.35 12.40
C MET A 173 -8.08 20.19 12.07
N ARG A 174 -8.20 20.71 10.84
CA ARG A 174 -9.37 21.49 10.42
C ARG A 174 -10.64 20.64 10.36
N GLY A 175 -10.48 19.33 10.26
CA GLY A 175 -11.59 18.42 10.00
C GLY A 175 -12.11 18.52 8.56
N PHE A 176 -12.92 17.56 8.18
CA PHE A 176 -13.60 17.53 6.89
C PHE A 176 -14.98 18.18 7.07
N ASN A 177 -15.01 19.44 7.51
CA ASN A 177 -16.24 20.22 7.62
C ASN A 177 -16.55 20.85 6.26
N ASP A 178 -17.10 19.99 5.36
CA ASP A 178 -17.87 20.45 4.18
C ASP A 178 -19.02 19.45 3.94
#